data_4f03919c8a4f86e0cf90c255dc40dca6
#
_entry.id   4f03919c8a4f86e0cf90c255dc40dca6
#
_cell.length_a   1.000
_cell.length_b   1.000
_cell.length_c   1.000
_cell.angle_alpha   90.00
_cell.angle_beta   90.00
_cell.angle_gamma   90.00
#
_symmetry.space_group_name_H-M   'P 1'
#
loop_
_entity.id
_entity.type
_entity.pdbx_description
1 polymer ?
#
loop_
_entity_poly.entity_id
_entity_poly.type
_entity_poly.pdbx_seq_one_letter_code
_entity_poly.pdbx_strand_id
1 'polypeptide(L)'
;MSRTGGEKRKGTLVEEAIRQFGREGYNGASLDRIATAVGVRKQTLLYYFPTKDALLEACLSAAGERLVLEIAQALEGKQTYWDRAEAVIHSVFSLAEQWPEFPMFIREAGRLGPDAFARFAGVLDPLRVRAIDFLQSGMDTGEIRKQDPAMLLFTLYTGVVGSLTEASVLNVVVGADKGRASLKRREREVIAFVRAAMVPPAGEH
;
A
#
# COMPACT_ATOMS: atom_id res chain seq x y z
N MET A 1 30.06 -10.01 15.80
CA MET A 1 28.99 -10.19 14.78
C MET A 1 28.88 -8.89 14.01
N SER A 2 29.03 -8.92 12.68
CA SER A 2 29.05 -7.71 11.84
C SER A 2 27.71 -6.96 11.91
N ARG A 3 27.74 -5.63 12.03
CA ARG A 3 26.57 -4.71 12.02
C ARG A 3 25.61 -5.02 10.88
N THR A 4 26.13 -5.34 9.71
CA THR A 4 25.39 -5.73 8.49
C THR A 4 24.56 -7.02 8.66
N GLY A 5 25.04 -8.00 9.42
CA GLY A 5 24.31 -9.26 9.64
C GLY A 5 23.11 -9.12 10.58
N GLY A 6 23.20 -8.19 11.54
CA GLY A 6 22.09 -7.87 12.47
C GLY A 6 20.95 -7.13 11.76
N GLU A 7 21.28 -6.13 10.96
CA GLU A 7 20.28 -5.37 10.19
C GLU A 7 19.56 -6.23 9.14
N LYS A 8 20.31 -7.05 8.41
CA LYS A 8 19.72 -8.01 7.47
C LYS A 8 18.71 -8.94 8.16
N ARG A 9 19.08 -9.48 9.33
CA ARG A 9 18.19 -10.35 10.11
C ARG A 9 16.96 -9.62 10.61
N LYS A 10 17.10 -8.38 11.08
CA LYS A 10 15.99 -7.52 11.48
C LYS A 10 15.02 -7.29 10.33
N GLY A 11 15.52 -6.97 9.13
CA GLY A 11 14.72 -6.82 7.92
C GLY A 11 13.95 -8.09 7.56
N THR A 12 14.59 -9.26 7.58
CA THR A 12 13.92 -10.54 7.28
C THR A 12 12.80 -10.86 8.28
N LEU A 13 12.98 -10.52 9.56
CA LEU A 13 11.93 -10.67 10.58
C LEU A 13 10.73 -9.77 10.31
N VAL A 14 10.97 -8.52 9.90
CA VAL A 14 9.92 -7.56 9.53
C VAL A 14 9.15 -8.04 8.30
N GLU A 15 9.84 -8.49 7.24
CA GLU A 15 9.20 -9.01 6.03
C GLU A 15 8.29 -10.22 6.33
N GLU A 16 8.79 -11.16 7.15
CA GLU A 16 7.99 -12.33 7.54
C GLU A 16 6.81 -11.93 8.44
N ALA A 17 7.00 -10.96 9.33
CA ALA A 17 5.93 -10.44 10.18
C ALA A 17 4.81 -9.78 9.35
N ILE A 18 5.16 -8.94 8.36
CA ILE A 18 4.18 -8.35 7.42
C ILE A 18 3.39 -9.45 6.72
N ARG A 19 4.08 -10.52 6.27
CA ARG A 19 3.44 -11.66 5.59
C ARG A 19 2.44 -12.36 6.51
N GLN A 20 2.80 -12.65 7.76
CA GLN A 20 1.91 -13.30 8.73
C GLN A 20 0.78 -12.38 9.19
N PHE A 21 1.05 -11.10 9.46
CA PHE A 21 0.00 -10.13 9.81
C PHE A 21 -1.00 -9.94 8.67
N GLY A 22 -0.56 -9.93 7.43
CA GLY A 22 -1.44 -9.83 6.26
C GLY A 22 -2.31 -11.06 6.05
N ARG A 23 -1.78 -12.26 6.32
CA ARG A 23 -2.51 -13.54 6.12
C ARG A 23 -3.48 -13.87 7.24
N GLU A 24 -3.06 -13.66 8.49
CA GLU A 24 -3.73 -14.18 9.68
C GLU A 24 -4.32 -13.08 10.57
N GLY A 25 -4.07 -11.83 10.21
CA GLY A 25 -4.34 -10.68 11.05
C GLY A 25 -3.36 -10.54 12.21
N TYR A 26 -3.38 -9.39 12.85
CA TYR A 26 -2.51 -9.11 14.00
C TYR A 26 -2.72 -10.14 15.11
N ASN A 27 -3.96 -10.41 15.51
CA ASN A 27 -4.27 -11.33 16.63
C ASN A 27 -3.88 -12.77 16.30
N GLY A 28 -4.05 -13.24 15.07
CA GLY A 28 -3.74 -14.60 14.64
C GLY A 28 -2.25 -14.88 14.46
N ALA A 29 -1.43 -13.88 14.17
CA ALA A 29 0.01 -14.05 13.99
C ALA A 29 0.72 -14.33 15.33
N SER A 30 1.77 -15.16 15.28
CA SER A 30 2.54 -15.60 16.45
C SER A 30 4.02 -15.27 16.32
N LEU A 31 4.62 -14.64 17.36
CA LEU A 31 6.05 -14.37 17.40
C LEU A 31 6.91 -15.63 17.28
N ASP A 32 6.42 -16.77 17.81
CA ASP A 32 7.10 -18.06 17.68
C ASP A 32 7.12 -18.53 16.22
N ARG A 33 5.99 -18.43 15.51
CA ARG A 33 5.91 -18.82 14.10
C ARG A 33 6.74 -17.89 13.20
N ILE A 34 6.72 -16.58 13.46
CA ILE A 34 7.56 -15.61 12.74
C ILE A 34 9.04 -15.95 12.93
N ALA A 35 9.49 -16.18 14.16
CA ALA A 35 10.86 -16.55 14.46
C ALA A 35 11.26 -17.86 13.78
N THR A 36 10.42 -18.88 13.86
CA THR A 36 10.65 -20.19 13.24
C THR A 36 10.76 -20.09 11.73
N ALA A 37 9.90 -19.33 11.07
CA ALA A 37 9.90 -19.14 9.62
C ALA A 37 11.21 -18.49 9.11
N VAL A 38 11.83 -17.65 9.95
CA VAL A 38 13.12 -17.00 9.64
C VAL A 38 14.33 -17.85 10.09
N GLY A 39 14.09 -18.98 10.76
CA GLY A 39 15.14 -19.86 11.27
C GLY A 39 15.86 -19.32 12.51
N VAL A 40 15.18 -18.53 13.34
CA VAL A 40 15.74 -18.02 14.60
C VAL A 40 14.90 -18.43 15.81
N ARG A 41 15.46 -18.33 17.01
CA ARG A 41 14.71 -18.54 18.26
C ARG A 41 13.87 -17.30 18.59
N LYS A 42 12.74 -17.50 19.29
CA LYS A 42 11.89 -16.39 19.77
C LYS A 42 12.67 -15.33 20.56
N GLN A 43 13.64 -15.75 21.40
CA GLN A 43 14.48 -14.83 22.15
C GLN A 43 15.29 -13.90 21.22
N THR A 44 15.70 -14.39 20.05
CA THR A 44 16.39 -13.55 19.06
C THR A 44 15.43 -12.51 18.47
N LEU A 45 14.18 -12.88 18.19
CA LEU A 45 13.17 -11.94 17.74
C LEU A 45 12.89 -10.89 18.83
N LEU A 46 12.68 -11.33 20.08
CA LEU A 46 12.41 -10.44 21.22
C LEU A 46 13.59 -9.51 21.56
N TYR A 47 14.82 -9.89 21.21
CA TYR A 47 15.97 -9.02 21.31
C TYR A 47 15.86 -7.80 20.36
N TYR A 48 15.33 -7.99 19.13
CA TYR A 48 15.12 -6.90 18.18
C TYR A 48 13.79 -6.16 18.41
N PHE A 49 12.76 -6.88 18.81
CA PHE A 49 11.40 -6.38 18.99
C PHE A 49 10.83 -6.92 20.31
N PRO A 50 10.95 -6.15 21.42
CA PRO A 50 10.57 -6.63 22.76
C PRO A 50 9.12 -7.05 22.90
N THR A 51 8.23 -6.51 22.07
CA THR A 51 6.79 -6.80 22.06
C THR A 51 6.30 -7.04 20.63
N LYS A 52 5.10 -7.62 20.50
CA LYS A 52 4.42 -7.77 19.22
C LYS A 52 4.05 -6.41 18.62
N ASP A 53 3.72 -5.43 19.47
CA ASP A 53 3.46 -4.05 19.06
C ASP A 53 4.70 -3.38 18.50
N ALA A 54 5.87 -3.56 19.14
CA ALA A 54 7.15 -3.04 18.61
C ALA A 54 7.49 -3.65 17.24
N LEU A 55 7.18 -4.92 17.03
CA LEU A 55 7.33 -5.55 15.72
C LEU A 55 6.32 -4.99 14.70
N LEU A 56 5.06 -4.79 15.11
CA LEU A 56 4.04 -4.17 14.25
C LEU A 56 4.46 -2.74 13.82
N GLU A 57 4.95 -1.94 14.74
CA GLU A 57 5.46 -0.58 14.45
C GLU A 57 6.58 -0.61 13.40
N ALA A 58 7.53 -1.52 13.56
CA ALA A 58 8.60 -1.70 12.58
C ALA A 58 8.06 -2.16 11.20
N CYS A 59 7.02 -3.01 11.19
CA CYS A 59 6.35 -3.43 9.95
C CYS A 59 5.63 -2.26 9.27
N LEU A 60 4.94 -1.41 10.03
CA LEU A 60 4.24 -0.23 9.50
C LEU A 60 5.23 0.78 8.90
N SER A 61 6.35 1.04 9.59
CA SER A 61 7.41 1.91 9.08
C SER A 61 8.00 1.36 7.77
N ALA A 62 8.41 0.10 7.76
CA ALA A 62 9.00 -0.53 6.59
C ALA A 62 8.04 -0.60 5.39
N ALA A 63 6.76 -0.86 5.65
CA ALA A 63 5.71 -0.86 4.62
C ALA A 63 5.48 0.53 4.02
N GLY A 64 5.45 1.57 4.86
CA GLY A 64 5.32 2.95 4.42
C GLY A 64 6.53 3.42 3.61
N GLU A 65 7.75 3.17 4.10
CA GLU A 65 9.00 3.49 3.41
C GLU A 65 9.08 2.81 2.04
N ARG A 66 8.70 1.53 1.96
CA ARG A 66 8.67 0.79 0.70
C ARG A 66 7.68 1.41 -0.28
N LEU A 67 6.48 1.76 0.16
CA LEU A 67 5.47 2.38 -0.68
C LEU A 67 5.94 3.75 -1.20
N VAL A 68 6.54 4.58 -0.34
CA VAL A 68 7.09 5.88 -0.73
C VAL A 68 8.18 5.72 -1.81
N LEU A 69 9.07 4.75 -1.64
CA LEU A 69 10.13 4.46 -2.61
C LEU A 69 9.57 4.01 -3.97
N GLU A 70 8.61 3.08 -3.97
CA GLU A 70 7.98 2.58 -5.20
C GLU A 70 7.25 3.69 -5.95
N ILE A 71 6.52 4.55 -5.24
CA ILE A 71 5.84 5.71 -5.85
C ILE A 71 6.86 6.71 -6.40
N ALA A 72 7.91 7.02 -5.64
CA ALA A 72 8.95 7.96 -6.11
C ALA A 72 9.59 7.48 -7.42
N GLN A 73 9.97 6.21 -7.49
CA GLN A 73 10.52 5.60 -8.70
C GLN A 73 9.53 5.62 -9.88
N ALA A 74 8.25 5.32 -9.61
CA ALA A 74 7.22 5.33 -10.65
C ALA A 74 6.98 6.72 -11.26
N LEU A 75 7.21 7.79 -10.49
CA LEU A 75 7.01 9.16 -10.93
C LEU A 75 8.19 9.72 -11.74
N GLU A 76 9.34 9.05 -11.77
CA GLU A 76 10.51 9.49 -12.53
C GLU A 76 10.18 9.63 -14.02
N GLY A 77 10.50 10.79 -14.61
CA GLY A 77 10.28 11.10 -16.03
C GLY A 77 8.83 11.32 -16.43
N LYS A 78 7.85 11.24 -15.53
CA LYS A 78 6.44 11.50 -15.84
C LYS A 78 6.16 13.00 -15.90
N GLN A 79 5.56 13.47 -16.99
CA GLN A 79 5.36 14.90 -17.26
C GLN A 79 3.92 15.35 -17.00
N THR A 80 2.91 14.60 -17.51
CA THR A 80 1.51 15.00 -17.40
C THR A 80 0.89 14.54 -16.07
N TYR A 81 -0.19 15.20 -15.66
CA TYR A 81 -0.95 14.80 -14.48
C TYR A 81 -1.51 13.38 -14.62
N TRP A 82 -1.97 13.03 -15.83
CA TRP A 82 -2.46 11.69 -16.10
C TRP A 82 -1.36 10.62 -15.99
N ASP A 83 -0.21 10.82 -16.66
CA ASP A 83 0.91 9.87 -16.64
C ASP A 83 1.39 9.58 -15.21
N ARG A 84 1.39 10.61 -14.35
CA ARG A 84 1.76 10.46 -12.93
C ARG A 84 0.72 9.67 -12.16
N ALA A 85 -0.58 9.96 -12.34
CA ALA A 85 -1.65 9.21 -11.68
C ALA A 85 -1.65 7.73 -12.10
N GLU A 86 -1.55 7.47 -13.39
CA GLU A 86 -1.48 6.11 -13.94
C GLU A 86 -0.25 5.35 -13.43
N ALA A 87 0.92 6.00 -13.40
CA ALA A 87 2.16 5.40 -12.89
C ALA A 87 2.06 5.00 -11.41
N VAL A 88 1.41 5.83 -10.57
CA VAL A 88 1.14 5.48 -9.16
C VAL A 88 0.24 4.26 -9.06
N ILE A 89 -0.84 4.17 -9.83
CA ILE A 89 -1.72 3.00 -9.82
C ILE A 89 -0.94 1.75 -10.24
N HIS A 90 -0.19 1.82 -11.33
CA HIS A 90 0.66 0.73 -11.80
C HIS A 90 1.66 0.26 -10.71
N SER A 91 2.30 1.21 -10.01
CA SER A 91 3.27 0.85 -8.96
C SER A 91 2.61 0.11 -7.79
N VAL A 92 1.42 0.52 -7.37
CA VAL A 92 0.67 -0.15 -6.29
C VAL A 92 0.24 -1.57 -6.71
N PHE A 93 -0.25 -1.75 -7.94
CA PHE A 93 -0.60 -3.08 -8.44
C PHE A 93 0.63 -3.98 -8.64
N SER A 94 1.75 -3.42 -9.11
CA SER A 94 3.02 -4.13 -9.23
C SER A 94 3.55 -4.58 -7.86
N LEU A 95 3.46 -3.71 -6.85
CA LEU A 95 3.83 -4.06 -5.48
C LEU A 95 2.94 -5.18 -4.93
N ALA A 96 1.63 -5.13 -5.18
CA ALA A 96 0.70 -6.18 -4.80
C ALA A 96 0.94 -7.51 -5.53
N GLU A 97 1.44 -7.49 -6.77
CA GLU A 97 1.85 -8.69 -7.51
C GLU A 97 3.13 -9.30 -6.91
N GLN A 98 4.11 -8.48 -6.58
CA GLN A 98 5.38 -8.91 -5.99
C GLN A 98 5.23 -9.35 -4.53
N TRP A 99 4.31 -8.71 -3.82
CA TRP A 99 4.09 -8.92 -2.39
C TRP A 99 2.59 -8.96 -2.06
N PRO A 100 1.93 -10.10 -2.31
CA PRO A 100 0.46 -10.23 -2.19
C PRO A 100 -0.09 -9.96 -0.79
N GLU A 101 0.71 -10.15 0.25
CA GLU A 101 0.31 -9.89 1.62
C GLU A 101 0.35 -8.41 2.01
N PHE A 102 1.05 -7.57 1.24
CA PHE A 102 1.21 -6.15 1.55
C PHE A 102 -0.13 -5.38 1.59
N PRO A 103 -1.03 -5.44 0.58
CA PRO A 103 -2.33 -4.77 0.67
C PRO A 103 -3.17 -5.27 1.83
N MET A 104 -3.12 -6.57 2.13
CA MET A 104 -3.85 -7.16 3.25
C MET A 104 -3.30 -6.70 4.60
N PHE A 105 -1.97 -6.54 4.72
CA PHE A 105 -1.34 -5.97 5.89
C PHE A 105 -1.75 -4.50 6.13
N ILE A 106 -1.77 -3.67 5.08
CA ILE A 106 -2.23 -2.27 5.18
C ILE A 106 -3.69 -2.18 5.62
N ARG A 107 -4.55 -3.04 5.07
CA ARG A 107 -5.95 -3.13 5.49
C ARG A 107 -6.08 -3.56 6.95
N GLU A 108 -5.29 -4.54 7.40
CA GLU A 108 -5.28 -4.98 8.79
C GLU A 108 -4.83 -3.86 9.73
N ALA A 109 -3.81 -3.09 9.36
CA ALA A 109 -3.37 -1.93 10.14
C ALA A 109 -4.50 -0.91 10.37
N GLY A 110 -5.35 -0.67 9.37
CA GLY A 110 -6.53 0.19 9.50
C GLY A 110 -7.59 -0.37 10.46
N ARG A 111 -7.66 -1.67 10.64
CA ARG A 111 -8.61 -2.34 11.56
C ARG A 111 -8.15 -2.36 13.02
N LEU A 112 -6.86 -2.19 13.28
CA LEU A 112 -6.29 -2.17 14.63
C LEU A 112 -6.60 -0.89 15.41
N GLY A 113 -7.28 0.05 14.77
CA GLY A 113 -7.71 1.29 15.40
C GLY A 113 -6.88 2.51 14.97
N PRO A 114 -7.33 3.70 15.41
CA PRO A 114 -6.77 4.96 14.92
C PRO A 114 -5.28 5.14 15.26
N ASP A 115 -4.80 4.67 16.40
CA ASP A 115 -3.41 4.85 16.82
C ASP A 115 -2.42 4.03 15.97
N ALA A 116 -2.77 2.78 15.62
CA ALA A 116 -1.96 1.95 14.74
C ALA A 116 -1.92 2.53 13.33
N PHE A 117 -3.07 2.95 12.81
CA PHE A 117 -3.17 3.55 11.49
C PHE A 117 -2.50 4.93 11.42
N ALA A 118 -2.58 5.74 12.49
CA ALA A 118 -1.93 7.05 12.56
C ALA A 118 -0.41 6.96 12.43
N ARG A 119 0.22 5.91 12.98
CA ARG A 119 1.67 5.67 12.81
C ARG A 119 2.04 5.38 11.36
N PHE A 120 1.29 4.54 10.69
CA PHE A 120 1.46 4.28 9.25
C PHE A 120 1.19 5.55 8.41
N ALA A 121 0.10 6.25 8.70
CA ALA A 121 -0.25 7.50 8.03
C ALA A 121 0.82 8.58 8.22
N GLY A 122 1.48 8.63 9.39
CA GLY A 122 2.57 9.56 9.66
C GLY A 122 3.77 9.37 8.72
N VAL A 123 4.11 8.13 8.37
CA VAL A 123 5.15 7.83 7.36
C VAL A 123 4.73 8.31 5.97
N LEU A 124 3.43 8.24 5.67
CA LEU A 124 2.87 8.63 4.37
C LEU A 124 2.47 10.11 4.29
N ASP A 125 2.51 10.88 5.40
CA ASP A 125 2.02 12.26 5.41
C ASP A 125 2.70 13.17 4.37
N PRO A 126 4.03 13.13 4.16
CA PRO A 126 4.66 13.91 3.10
C PRO A 126 4.16 13.54 1.69
N LEU A 127 3.81 12.27 1.49
CA LEU A 127 3.25 11.82 0.22
C LEU A 127 1.80 12.29 0.05
N ARG A 128 1.00 12.25 1.12
CA ARG A 128 -0.38 12.76 1.16
C ARG A 128 -0.44 14.24 0.82
N VAL A 129 0.41 15.06 1.46
CA VAL A 129 0.48 16.50 1.19
C VAL A 129 0.79 16.76 -0.29
N ARG A 130 1.84 16.12 -0.80
CA ARG A 130 2.23 16.25 -2.23
C ARG A 130 1.14 15.78 -3.19
N ALA A 131 0.39 14.72 -2.82
CA ALA A 131 -0.71 14.22 -3.65
C ALA A 131 -1.87 15.22 -3.71
N ILE A 132 -2.23 15.84 -2.58
CA ILE A 132 -3.27 16.88 -2.53
C ILE A 132 -2.84 18.10 -3.34
N ASP A 133 -1.62 18.60 -3.15
CA ASP A 133 -1.08 19.74 -3.90
C ASP A 133 -1.03 19.45 -5.42
N PHE A 134 -0.65 18.23 -5.79
CA PHE A 134 -0.64 17.78 -7.19
C PHE A 134 -2.05 17.79 -7.80
N LEU A 135 -3.06 17.25 -7.07
CA LEU A 135 -4.45 17.25 -7.54
C LEU A 135 -4.99 18.67 -7.65
N GLN A 136 -4.75 19.52 -6.64
CA GLN A 136 -5.17 20.91 -6.66
C GLN A 136 -4.54 21.67 -7.85
N SER A 137 -3.24 21.53 -8.07
CA SER A 137 -2.53 22.17 -9.18
C SER A 137 -3.09 21.72 -10.54
N GLY A 138 -3.39 20.43 -10.71
CA GLY A 138 -4.02 19.94 -11.93
C GLY A 138 -5.45 20.46 -12.16
N MET A 139 -6.20 20.69 -11.07
CA MET A 139 -7.52 21.33 -11.12
C MET A 139 -7.43 22.81 -11.48
N ASP A 140 -6.40 23.51 -10.98
CA ASP A 140 -6.17 24.93 -11.27
C ASP A 140 -5.74 25.15 -12.73
N THR A 141 -4.98 24.22 -13.30
CA THR A 141 -4.59 24.24 -14.73
C THR A 141 -5.68 23.72 -15.69
N GLY A 142 -6.75 23.12 -15.16
CA GLY A 142 -7.80 22.49 -15.96
C GLY A 142 -7.45 21.12 -16.53
N GLU A 143 -6.30 20.54 -16.18
CA GLU A 143 -5.91 19.18 -16.59
C GLU A 143 -6.59 18.09 -15.76
N ILE A 144 -7.06 18.45 -14.56
CA ILE A 144 -7.89 17.61 -13.71
C ILE A 144 -9.25 18.29 -13.51
N ARG A 145 -10.32 17.50 -13.51
CA ARG A 145 -11.68 17.94 -13.20
C ARG A 145 -11.75 18.61 -11.82
N LYS A 146 -12.42 19.77 -11.72
CA LYS A 146 -12.62 20.47 -10.44
C LYS A 146 -13.51 19.65 -9.51
N GLN A 147 -12.98 19.33 -8.34
CA GLN A 147 -13.66 18.62 -7.24
C GLN A 147 -12.85 18.83 -5.95
N ASP A 148 -13.28 18.27 -4.83
CA ASP A 148 -12.49 18.31 -3.60
C ASP A 148 -11.26 17.39 -3.74
N PRO A 149 -10.02 17.90 -3.68
CA PRO A 149 -8.82 17.10 -3.89
C PRO A 149 -8.59 16.06 -2.79
N ALA A 150 -8.99 16.35 -1.54
CA ALA A 150 -8.81 15.41 -0.43
C ALA A 150 -9.83 14.25 -0.55
N MET A 151 -11.08 14.56 -0.92
CA MET A 151 -12.10 13.54 -1.17
C MET A 151 -11.78 12.71 -2.42
N LEU A 152 -11.22 13.33 -3.47
CA LEU A 152 -10.74 12.59 -4.62
C LEU A 152 -9.63 11.62 -4.23
N LEU A 153 -8.61 12.08 -3.50
CA LEU A 153 -7.52 11.22 -3.02
C LEU A 153 -8.04 10.06 -2.18
N PHE A 154 -8.98 10.32 -1.26
CA PHE A 154 -9.61 9.27 -0.45
C PHE A 154 -10.36 8.24 -1.31
N THR A 155 -11.12 8.71 -2.30
CA THR A 155 -11.89 7.84 -3.21
C THR A 155 -10.96 6.99 -4.08
N LEU A 156 -9.87 7.58 -4.60
CA LEU A 156 -8.85 6.86 -5.36
C LEU A 156 -8.18 5.78 -4.48
N TYR A 157 -7.78 6.14 -3.26
CA TYR A 157 -7.23 5.18 -2.31
C TYR A 157 -8.17 4.01 -2.06
N THR A 158 -9.44 4.28 -1.73
CA THR A 158 -10.43 3.22 -1.44
C THR A 158 -10.73 2.35 -2.65
N GLY A 159 -10.79 2.91 -3.84
CA GLY A 159 -10.99 2.17 -5.09
C GLY A 159 -9.81 1.24 -5.41
N VAL A 160 -8.58 1.74 -5.31
CA VAL A 160 -7.36 0.94 -5.55
C VAL A 160 -7.21 -0.15 -4.50
N VAL A 161 -7.20 0.22 -3.21
CA VAL A 161 -6.99 -0.74 -2.10
C VAL A 161 -8.14 -1.73 -2.01
N GLY A 162 -9.39 -1.28 -2.16
CA GLY A 162 -10.57 -2.16 -2.19
C GLY A 162 -10.49 -3.20 -3.31
N SER A 163 -10.06 -2.79 -4.51
CA SER A 163 -9.87 -3.73 -5.63
C SER A 163 -8.82 -4.82 -5.35
N LEU A 164 -7.85 -4.54 -4.46
CA LEU A 164 -6.79 -5.48 -4.08
C LEU A 164 -7.17 -6.38 -2.91
N THR A 165 -8.03 -5.90 -2.00
CA THR A 165 -8.29 -6.56 -0.71
C THR A 165 -9.66 -7.21 -0.58
N GLU A 166 -10.65 -6.78 -1.36
CA GLU A 166 -12.05 -7.25 -1.23
C GLU A 166 -12.34 -8.48 -2.12
N ALA A 167 -11.52 -9.54 -1.97
CA ALA A 167 -11.64 -10.76 -2.78
C ALA A 167 -13.02 -11.44 -2.66
N SER A 168 -13.67 -11.37 -1.50
CA SER A 168 -15.01 -11.94 -1.29
C SER A 168 -16.07 -11.20 -2.09
N VAL A 169 -16.02 -9.86 -2.09
CA VAL A 169 -16.92 -9.02 -2.89
C VAL A 169 -16.68 -9.26 -4.38
N LEU A 170 -15.41 -9.29 -4.80
CA LEU A 170 -15.03 -9.59 -6.19
C LEU A 170 -15.61 -10.92 -6.65
N ASN A 171 -15.48 -11.98 -5.85
CA ASN A 171 -16.01 -13.31 -6.20
C ASN A 171 -17.54 -13.33 -6.32
N VAL A 172 -18.26 -12.53 -5.55
CA VAL A 172 -19.73 -12.44 -5.64
C VAL A 172 -20.15 -11.65 -6.86
N VAL A 173 -19.48 -10.53 -7.16
CA VAL A 173 -19.89 -9.60 -8.23
C VAL A 173 -19.42 -10.08 -9.61
N VAL A 174 -18.20 -10.61 -9.70
CA VAL A 174 -17.54 -10.95 -10.98
C VAL A 174 -17.45 -12.45 -11.21
N GLY A 175 -17.68 -13.26 -10.18
CA GLY A 175 -17.44 -14.71 -10.20
C GLY A 175 -16.01 -15.06 -9.81
N ALA A 176 -15.65 -16.34 -9.95
CA ALA A 176 -14.32 -16.83 -9.59
C ALA A 176 -13.23 -16.22 -10.49
N ASP A 177 -12.60 -15.15 -10.01
CA ASP A 177 -11.56 -14.40 -10.71
C ASP A 177 -10.29 -14.38 -9.84
N LYS A 178 -9.30 -15.20 -10.17
CA LYS A 178 -8.08 -15.41 -9.36
C LYS A 178 -6.82 -15.35 -10.22
N GLY A 179 -5.70 -15.09 -9.55
CA GLY A 179 -4.38 -15.11 -10.16
C GLY A 179 -4.01 -13.81 -10.89
N ARG A 180 -2.90 -13.91 -11.64
CA ARG A 180 -2.26 -12.76 -12.30
C ARG A 180 -3.18 -12.08 -13.34
N ALA A 181 -3.93 -12.86 -14.10
CA ALA A 181 -4.84 -12.33 -15.12
C ALA A 181 -5.95 -11.49 -14.49
N SER A 182 -6.52 -11.93 -13.35
CA SER A 182 -7.47 -11.19 -12.54
C SER A 182 -6.89 -9.87 -12.05
N LEU A 183 -5.67 -9.89 -11.50
CA LEU A 183 -4.99 -8.70 -11.02
C LEU A 183 -4.81 -7.67 -12.16
N LYS A 184 -4.36 -8.10 -13.32
CA LYS A 184 -4.18 -7.23 -14.51
C LYS A 184 -5.51 -6.70 -15.06
N ARG A 185 -6.59 -7.48 -15.00
CA ARG A 185 -7.93 -7.01 -15.35
C ARG A 185 -8.37 -5.90 -14.40
N ARG A 186 -8.28 -6.11 -13.09
CA ARG A 186 -8.64 -5.11 -12.07
C ARG A 186 -7.83 -3.82 -12.22
N GLU A 187 -6.52 -3.93 -12.47
CA GLU A 187 -5.65 -2.80 -12.74
C GLU A 187 -6.18 -1.96 -13.91
N ARG A 188 -6.51 -2.57 -15.06
CA ARG A 188 -7.07 -1.86 -16.22
C ARG A 188 -8.38 -1.16 -15.92
N GLU A 189 -9.30 -1.85 -15.22
CA GLU A 189 -10.61 -1.28 -14.88
C GLU A 189 -10.48 -0.11 -13.88
N VAL A 190 -9.60 -0.24 -12.89
CA VAL A 190 -9.30 0.86 -11.95
C VAL A 190 -8.68 2.06 -12.70
N ILE A 191 -7.73 1.84 -13.60
CA ILE A 191 -7.13 2.89 -14.41
C ILE A 191 -8.19 3.60 -15.26
N ALA A 192 -9.07 2.84 -15.94
CA ALA A 192 -10.14 3.41 -16.74
C ALA A 192 -11.12 4.24 -15.91
N PHE A 193 -11.52 3.73 -14.74
CA PHE A 193 -12.38 4.44 -13.79
C PHE A 193 -11.74 5.74 -13.29
N VAL A 194 -10.48 5.68 -12.85
CA VAL A 194 -9.75 6.85 -12.35
C VAL A 194 -9.56 7.89 -13.45
N ARG A 195 -9.26 7.47 -14.67
CA ARG A 195 -9.15 8.37 -15.81
C ARG A 195 -10.46 9.12 -16.06
N ALA A 196 -11.58 8.41 -16.06
CA ALA A 196 -12.90 9.04 -16.24
C ALA A 196 -13.27 10.00 -15.10
N ALA A 197 -12.78 9.74 -13.87
CA ALA A 197 -12.99 10.63 -12.72
C ALA A 197 -12.10 11.87 -12.75
N MET A 198 -10.87 11.75 -13.26
CA MET A 198 -9.86 12.81 -13.17
C MET A 198 -9.81 13.69 -14.44
N VAL A 199 -9.85 13.08 -15.64
CA VAL A 199 -9.62 13.81 -16.90
C VAL A 199 -10.92 14.50 -17.33
N PRO A 200 -10.89 15.83 -17.60
CA PRO A 200 -12.05 16.54 -18.16
C PRO A 200 -12.48 15.95 -19.50
N PRO A 201 -13.79 15.92 -19.82
CA PRO A 201 -14.23 15.54 -21.15
C PRO A 201 -13.71 16.52 -22.21
N ALA A 202 -13.43 16.02 -23.41
CA ALA A 202 -12.96 16.86 -24.52
C ALA A 202 -14.03 17.92 -24.84
N GLY A 203 -13.71 19.20 -24.60
CA GLY A 203 -14.60 20.34 -24.95
C GLY A 203 -15.09 21.20 -23.79
N GLU A 204 -14.76 20.89 -22.54
CA GLU A 204 -14.99 21.80 -21.40
C GLU A 204 -13.70 22.57 -21.06
N HIS A 205 -13.43 23.65 -21.77
CA HIS A 205 -12.38 24.64 -21.46
C HIS A 205 -13.01 26.01 -21.26
#